data_92879bfc3bbe5342d938578ebc8b40e4
#
_entry.id   92879bfc3bbe5342d938578ebc8b40e4
#
_cell.length_a   1.000
_cell.length_b   1.000
_cell.length_c   1.000
_cell.angle_alpha   90.00
_cell.angle_beta   90.00
_cell.angle_gamma   90.00
#
_symmetry.space_group_name_H-M   'P 1'
#
loop_
_entity.id
_entity.type
_entity.pdbx_description
1 polymer ?
#
loop_
_entity_poly.entity_id
_entity_poly.type
_entity_poly.pdbx_seq_one_letter_code
_entity_poly.pdbx_strand_id
1 'polypeptide(L)'
;MNQKVDDLHEDMTERFDAVDDALTDMQSTLENLTGDIRRLQQETESYLAVGADDAAAQEKILESFSDKLAARLLDSSLLRSHDLCERAQEILQERFGRDWGRLRSTSRRFLITARVLFAQMEAVPDQMDYSGVCILMLKALEAELHQRLFCDYSAFMEKHHPFAAEAARWPSVLCYRDNRGRWRRVAEERFTLGSVPYFCNTRVPEHISDAANEQDRRCLLSFAKQKLFRKGLSEDKIWENLTRIGKDVERVTKRYRNRAAHINAIRHQEARECMDFLIDVQQVLVWMMREFA
;
A
#
# COMPACT_ATOMS: atom_id res chain seq x y z
N MET A 1 5.72 -53.26 26.93
CA MET A 1 4.60 -52.35 26.62
C MET A 1 4.81 -50.95 27.28
N ASN A 2 5.36 -50.89 28.50
CA ASN A 2 5.63 -49.60 29.18
C ASN A 2 6.67 -48.75 28.47
N GLN A 3 7.78 -49.31 28.00
CA GLN A 3 8.87 -48.50 27.38
C GLN A 3 8.40 -47.65 26.16
N LYS A 4 7.51 -48.19 25.30
CA LYS A 4 6.94 -47.39 24.18
C LYS A 4 6.00 -46.25 24.62
N VAL A 5 5.37 -46.39 25.77
CA VAL A 5 4.50 -45.37 26.35
C VAL A 5 5.35 -44.25 26.97
N ASP A 6 6.45 -44.67 27.64
CA ASP A 6 7.40 -43.73 28.24
C ASP A 6 8.14 -42.91 27.14
N ASP A 7 8.61 -43.57 26.05
CA ASP A 7 9.23 -42.92 24.90
C ASP A 7 8.27 -41.93 24.18
N LEU A 8 6.97 -42.30 24.08
CA LEU A 8 5.96 -41.43 23.50
C LEU A 8 5.66 -40.19 24.37
N HIS A 9 5.66 -40.40 25.70
CA HIS A 9 5.44 -39.33 26.65
C HIS A 9 6.60 -38.33 26.65
N GLU A 10 7.83 -38.79 26.55
CA GLU A 10 9.05 -37.99 26.44
C GLU A 10 9.04 -37.19 25.14
N ASP A 11 8.77 -37.79 23.97
CA ASP A 11 8.64 -37.12 22.67
C ASP A 11 7.52 -36.04 22.69
N MET A 12 6.37 -36.33 23.30
CA MET A 12 5.30 -35.36 23.47
C MET A 12 5.72 -34.20 24.36
N THR A 13 6.42 -34.45 25.48
CA THR A 13 6.87 -33.38 26.38
C THR A 13 7.87 -32.48 25.69
N GLU A 14 8.88 -33.04 25.01
CA GLU A 14 9.85 -32.24 24.21
C GLU A 14 9.18 -31.38 23.14
N ARG A 15 8.13 -31.92 22.48
CA ARG A 15 7.35 -31.15 21.49
C ARG A 15 6.54 -30.02 22.13
N PHE A 16 5.96 -30.25 23.32
CA PHE A 16 5.24 -29.20 24.04
C PHE A 16 6.19 -28.09 24.50
N ASP A 17 7.35 -28.45 25.03
CA ASP A 17 8.37 -27.49 25.46
C ASP A 17 8.87 -26.66 24.26
N ALA A 18 9.13 -27.29 23.11
CA ALA A 18 9.52 -26.60 21.89
C ALA A 18 8.43 -25.66 21.35
N VAL A 19 7.16 -26.01 21.50
CA VAL A 19 6.03 -25.13 21.12
C VAL A 19 5.90 -23.96 22.08
N ASP A 20 6.09 -24.17 23.37
CA ASP A 20 6.02 -23.11 24.39
C ASP A 20 7.17 -22.10 24.23
N ASP A 21 8.38 -22.57 23.97
CA ASP A 21 9.53 -21.73 23.62
C ASP A 21 9.26 -20.90 22.36
N ALA A 22 8.72 -21.52 21.32
CA ALA A 22 8.38 -20.83 20.07
C ALA A 22 7.28 -19.77 20.26
N LEU A 23 6.28 -20.03 21.10
CA LEU A 23 5.24 -19.06 21.47
C LEU A 23 5.82 -17.88 22.25
N THR A 24 6.73 -18.15 23.18
CA THR A 24 7.41 -17.13 23.97
C THR A 24 8.27 -16.21 23.08
N ASP A 25 9.04 -16.79 22.16
CA ASP A 25 9.84 -16.04 21.19
C ASP A 25 8.95 -15.18 20.27
N MET A 26 7.83 -15.73 19.82
CA MET A 26 6.87 -15.01 18.99
C MET A 26 6.25 -13.85 19.75
N GLN A 27 5.83 -14.06 20.99
CA GLN A 27 5.26 -13.02 21.85
C GLN A 27 6.26 -11.89 22.07
N SER A 28 7.50 -12.21 22.43
CA SER A 28 8.59 -11.24 22.60
C SER A 28 8.83 -10.43 21.32
N THR A 29 8.81 -11.08 20.15
CA THR A 29 8.97 -10.41 18.86
C THR A 29 7.83 -9.44 18.59
N LEU A 30 6.58 -9.83 18.87
CA LEU A 30 5.40 -8.97 18.69
C LEU A 30 5.40 -7.79 19.65
N GLU A 31 5.80 -7.97 20.90
CA GLU A 31 5.94 -6.89 21.90
C GLU A 31 6.99 -5.87 21.47
N ASN A 32 8.16 -6.32 21.00
CA ASN A 32 9.22 -5.47 20.47
C ASN A 32 8.73 -4.67 19.25
N LEU A 33 8.02 -5.32 18.32
CA LEU A 33 7.44 -4.69 17.16
C LEU A 33 6.40 -3.62 17.54
N THR A 34 5.54 -3.92 18.50
CA THR A 34 4.56 -2.97 19.03
C THR A 34 5.24 -1.74 19.65
N GLY A 35 6.34 -1.95 20.38
CA GLY A 35 7.17 -0.88 20.94
C GLY A 35 7.79 0.00 19.83
N ASP A 36 8.28 -0.60 18.77
CA ASP A 36 8.83 0.11 17.61
C ASP A 36 7.78 0.93 16.87
N ILE A 37 6.58 0.38 16.66
CA ILE A 37 5.46 1.08 16.06
C ILE A 37 5.10 2.33 16.88
N ARG A 38 4.94 2.18 18.20
CA ARG A 38 4.61 3.30 19.10
C ARG A 38 5.68 4.40 19.06
N ARG A 39 6.96 4.02 19.05
CA ARG A 39 8.06 5.00 18.96
C ARG A 39 8.01 5.77 17.65
N LEU A 40 7.82 5.09 16.52
CA LEU A 40 7.68 5.73 15.21
C LEU A 40 6.46 6.66 15.14
N GLN A 41 5.34 6.26 15.77
CA GLN A 41 4.14 7.10 15.86
C GLN A 41 4.41 8.37 16.67
N GLN A 42 5.07 8.27 17.84
CA GLN A 42 5.43 9.43 18.66
C GLN A 42 6.35 10.40 17.92
N GLU A 43 7.38 9.89 17.22
CA GLU A 43 8.24 10.71 16.38
C GLU A 43 7.42 11.42 15.29
N THR A 44 6.52 10.69 14.63
CA THR A 44 5.69 11.21 13.54
C THR A 44 4.74 12.30 14.03
N GLU A 45 4.07 12.11 15.16
CA GLU A 45 3.19 13.12 15.75
C GLU A 45 3.91 14.42 16.10
N SER A 46 5.13 14.32 16.63
CA SER A 46 5.93 15.50 16.92
C SER A 46 6.25 16.31 15.65
N TYR A 47 6.52 15.65 14.52
CA TYR A 47 6.74 16.31 13.23
C TYR A 47 5.45 16.86 12.63
N LEU A 48 4.33 16.14 12.73
CA LEU A 48 3.02 16.61 12.26
C LEU A 48 2.55 17.85 13.00
N ALA A 49 2.83 17.94 14.30
CA ALA A 49 2.52 19.12 15.11
C ALA A 49 3.28 20.37 14.64
N VAL A 50 4.53 20.22 14.18
CA VAL A 50 5.35 21.33 13.66
C VAL A 50 4.91 21.75 12.25
N GLY A 51 4.44 20.79 11.43
CA GLY A 51 4.01 21.03 10.03
C GLY A 51 2.49 21.19 9.87
N ALA A 52 1.75 21.56 10.93
CA ALA A 52 0.29 21.51 10.96
C ALA A 52 -0.42 22.29 9.84
N ASP A 53 0.20 23.36 9.34
CA ASP A 53 -0.38 24.22 8.32
C ASP A 53 0.05 23.90 6.87
N ASP A 54 0.96 22.91 6.68
CA ASP A 54 1.45 22.51 5.35
C ASP A 54 1.06 21.06 5.02
N ALA A 55 0.00 20.91 4.23
CA ALA A 55 -0.50 19.60 3.81
C ALA A 55 0.54 18.78 3.02
N ALA A 56 1.45 19.43 2.27
CA ALA A 56 2.49 18.74 1.52
C ALA A 56 3.60 18.23 2.46
N ALA A 57 3.91 18.98 3.51
CA ALA A 57 4.84 18.55 4.56
C ALA A 57 4.25 17.38 5.35
N GLN A 58 2.98 17.46 5.73
CA GLN A 58 2.27 16.37 6.42
C GLN A 58 2.29 15.07 5.59
N GLU A 59 2.00 15.15 4.29
CA GLU A 59 2.02 13.98 3.41
C GLU A 59 3.39 13.31 3.35
N LYS A 60 4.48 14.07 3.30
CA LYS A 60 5.85 13.53 3.34
C LYS A 60 6.19 12.86 4.67
N ILE A 61 5.71 13.41 5.79
CA ILE A 61 5.91 12.83 7.12
C ILE A 61 5.20 11.48 7.20
N LEU A 62 3.95 11.41 6.75
CA LEU A 62 3.16 10.18 6.71
C LEU A 62 3.79 9.12 5.78
N GLU A 63 4.34 9.55 4.65
CA GLU A 63 5.07 8.65 3.74
C GLU A 63 6.32 8.09 4.40
N SER A 64 7.15 8.96 4.99
CA SER A 64 8.36 8.54 5.71
C SER A 64 8.07 7.56 6.84
N PHE A 65 6.98 7.77 7.59
CA PHE A 65 6.51 6.82 8.60
C PHE A 65 6.18 5.47 7.98
N SER A 66 5.37 5.48 6.92
CA SER A 66 4.92 4.26 6.25
C SER A 66 6.09 3.45 5.70
N ASP A 67 7.10 4.12 5.10
CA ASP A 67 8.30 3.47 4.57
C ASP A 67 9.15 2.85 5.67
N LYS A 68 9.41 3.58 6.75
CA LYS A 68 10.20 3.10 7.89
C LYS A 68 9.53 1.90 8.55
N LEU A 69 8.21 1.98 8.76
CA LEU A 69 7.45 0.89 9.37
C LEU A 69 7.44 -0.34 8.47
N ALA A 70 7.16 -0.18 7.17
CA ALA A 70 7.15 -1.29 6.23
C ALA A 70 8.52 -1.97 6.13
N ALA A 71 9.61 -1.21 6.10
CA ALA A 71 10.97 -1.76 6.09
C ALA A 71 11.24 -2.63 7.33
N ARG A 72 10.91 -2.14 8.54
CA ARG A 72 11.09 -2.90 9.79
C ARG A 72 10.27 -4.19 9.82
N LEU A 73 9.02 -4.12 9.36
CA LEU A 73 8.14 -5.30 9.30
C LEU A 73 8.67 -6.36 8.34
N LEU A 74 9.21 -5.95 7.20
CA LEU A 74 9.81 -6.88 6.24
C LEU A 74 11.10 -7.55 6.73
N ASP A 75 11.84 -6.89 7.62
CA ASP A 75 13.09 -7.40 8.21
C ASP A 75 12.85 -8.22 9.50
N SER A 76 11.59 -8.26 9.97
CA SER A 76 11.25 -8.96 11.21
C SER A 76 11.43 -10.48 11.09
N SER A 77 11.74 -11.12 12.23
CA SER A 77 11.84 -12.58 12.33
C SER A 77 10.51 -13.32 12.10
N LEU A 78 9.38 -12.58 12.11
CA LEU A 78 8.04 -13.12 11.85
C LEU A 78 7.92 -13.81 10.49
N LEU A 79 8.70 -13.37 9.49
CA LEU A 79 8.72 -13.97 8.15
C LEU A 79 9.58 -15.24 8.04
N ARG A 80 10.20 -15.70 9.14
CA ARG A 80 11.03 -16.92 9.12
C ARG A 80 10.21 -18.21 9.08
N SER A 81 8.92 -18.16 9.43
CA SER A 81 8.05 -19.31 9.31
C SER A 81 7.65 -19.53 7.85
N HIS A 82 8.29 -20.52 7.21
CA HIS A 82 8.02 -20.90 5.81
C HIS A 82 6.54 -21.29 5.63
N ASP A 83 6.00 -22.10 6.52
CA ASP A 83 4.63 -22.61 6.45
C ASP A 83 3.58 -21.50 6.50
N LEU A 84 3.80 -20.48 7.36
CA LEU A 84 2.89 -19.33 7.44
C LEU A 84 2.94 -18.47 6.17
N CYS A 85 4.13 -18.28 5.60
CA CYS A 85 4.29 -17.54 4.35
C CYS A 85 3.65 -18.29 3.17
N GLU A 86 3.83 -19.59 3.06
CA GLU A 86 3.21 -20.41 2.02
C GLU A 86 1.68 -20.38 2.12
N ARG A 87 1.13 -20.60 3.30
CA ARG A 87 -0.32 -20.52 3.53
C ARG A 87 -0.90 -19.14 3.23
N ALA A 88 -0.23 -18.09 3.64
CA ALA A 88 -0.63 -16.72 3.30
C ALA A 88 -0.61 -16.48 1.79
N GLN A 89 0.41 -16.98 1.10
CA GLN A 89 0.53 -16.88 -0.35
C GLN A 89 -0.58 -17.65 -1.06
N GLU A 90 -0.90 -18.87 -0.64
CA GLU A 90 -1.99 -19.68 -1.20
C GLU A 90 -3.34 -18.96 -1.12
N ILE A 91 -3.67 -18.40 0.05
CA ILE A 91 -4.90 -17.63 0.24
C ILE A 91 -4.95 -16.43 -0.71
N LEU A 92 -3.83 -15.70 -0.85
CA LEU A 92 -3.75 -14.55 -1.74
C LEU A 92 -3.83 -14.96 -3.21
N GLN A 93 -3.20 -16.06 -3.60
CA GLN A 93 -3.30 -16.63 -4.95
C GLN A 93 -4.74 -17.01 -5.30
N GLU A 94 -5.48 -17.59 -4.37
CA GLU A 94 -6.90 -17.88 -4.54
C GLU A 94 -7.71 -16.60 -4.80
N ARG A 95 -7.48 -15.54 -4.02
CA ARG A 95 -8.19 -14.27 -4.16
C ARG A 95 -7.91 -13.53 -5.47
N PHE A 96 -6.65 -13.48 -5.88
CA PHE A 96 -6.23 -12.81 -7.12
C PHE A 96 -6.37 -13.69 -8.36
N GLY A 97 -6.38 -15.02 -8.19
CA GLY A 97 -6.39 -15.96 -9.30
C GLY A 97 -5.23 -15.73 -10.27
N ARG A 98 -5.53 -15.68 -11.56
CA ARG A 98 -4.52 -15.43 -12.62
C ARG A 98 -3.82 -14.06 -12.50
N ASP A 99 -4.42 -13.09 -11.82
CA ASP A 99 -3.87 -11.74 -11.70
C ASP A 99 -2.78 -11.66 -10.62
N TRP A 100 -2.61 -12.70 -9.77
CA TRP A 100 -1.52 -12.79 -8.80
C TRP A 100 -0.13 -12.63 -9.43
N GLY A 101 0.11 -13.32 -10.56
CA GLY A 101 1.37 -13.22 -11.28
C GLY A 101 1.67 -11.85 -11.87
N ARG A 102 0.66 -10.99 -12.01
CA ARG A 102 0.76 -9.62 -12.56
C ARG A 102 1.13 -8.59 -11.51
N LEU A 103 0.99 -8.93 -10.21
CA LEU A 103 1.48 -8.10 -9.12
C LEU A 103 3.00 -8.05 -9.13
N ARG A 104 3.56 -6.89 -8.80
CA ARG A 104 5.00 -6.74 -8.58
C ARG A 104 5.45 -7.64 -7.42
N SER A 105 6.71 -8.10 -7.48
CA SER A 105 7.29 -8.91 -6.40
C SER A 105 7.23 -8.20 -5.04
N THR A 106 7.49 -6.89 -5.03
CA THR A 106 7.38 -6.04 -3.84
C THR A 106 5.96 -6.03 -3.28
N SER A 107 4.94 -5.85 -4.13
CA SER A 107 3.53 -5.85 -3.70
C SER A 107 3.13 -7.21 -3.12
N ARG A 108 3.54 -8.30 -3.78
CA ARG A 108 3.30 -9.66 -3.25
C ARG A 108 3.93 -9.87 -1.88
N ARG A 109 5.18 -9.40 -1.70
CA ARG A 109 5.89 -9.49 -0.42
C ARG A 109 5.15 -8.71 0.67
N PHE A 110 4.71 -7.49 0.40
CA PHE A 110 3.91 -6.71 1.35
C PHE A 110 2.62 -7.42 1.74
N LEU A 111 1.87 -7.97 0.78
CA LEU A 111 0.61 -8.67 1.04
C LEU A 111 0.80 -9.94 1.87
N ILE A 112 1.83 -10.75 1.55
CA ILE A 112 2.16 -11.97 2.31
C ILE A 112 2.51 -11.58 3.74
N THR A 113 3.40 -10.58 3.93
CA THR A 113 3.80 -10.12 5.26
C THR A 113 2.61 -9.61 6.07
N ALA A 114 1.72 -8.82 5.46
CA ALA A 114 0.52 -8.33 6.13
C ALA A 114 -0.39 -9.48 6.61
N ARG A 115 -0.57 -10.50 5.78
CA ARG A 115 -1.37 -11.70 6.12
C ARG A 115 -0.76 -12.51 7.26
N VAL A 116 0.56 -12.75 7.21
CA VAL A 116 1.29 -13.47 8.26
C VAL A 116 1.20 -12.70 9.57
N LEU A 117 1.51 -11.40 9.56
CA LEU A 117 1.44 -10.55 10.73
C LEU A 117 0.03 -10.55 11.35
N PHE A 118 -1.00 -10.38 10.52
CA PHE A 118 -2.39 -10.40 10.97
C PHE A 118 -2.74 -11.72 11.67
N ALA A 119 -2.42 -12.86 11.06
CA ALA A 119 -2.70 -14.19 11.62
C ALA A 119 -1.99 -14.43 12.96
N GLN A 120 -0.75 -13.97 13.10
CA GLN A 120 0.00 -14.09 14.35
C GLN A 120 -0.59 -13.22 15.47
N MET A 121 -1.02 -11.99 15.13
CA MET A 121 -1.62 -11.07 16.10
C MET A 121 -3.05 -11.48 16.53
N GLU A 122 -3.75 -12.29 15.75
CA GLU A 122 -5.10 -12.81 16.10
C GLU A 122 -5.10 -13.64 17.40
N ALA A 123 -3.95 -14.19 17.81
CA ALA A 123 -3.84 -14.94 19.05
C ALA A 123 -4.06 -14.06 20.30
N VAL A 124 -3.80 -12.74 20.23
CA VAL A 124 -3.93 -11.77 21.33
C VAL A 124 -4.52 -10.44 20.83
N PRO A 125 -5.74 -10.44 20.27
CA PRO A 125 -6.25 -9.34 19.45
C PRO A 125 -6.40 -8.00 20.19
N ASP A 126 -6.73 -8.01 21.47
CA ASP A 126 -7.03 -6.79 22.23
C ASP A 126 -5.78 -6.04 22.75
N GLN A 127 -4.61 -6.65 22.62
CA GLN A 127 -3.35 -6.09 23.14
C GLN A 127 -2.45 -5.49 22.05
N MET A 128 -2.78 -5.75 20.76
CA MET A 128 -1.91 -5.44 19.63
C MET A 128 -2.35 -4.20 18.85
N ASP A 129 -1.37 -3.48 18.32
CA ASP A 129 -1.56 -2.41 17.34
C ASP A 129 -1.42 -2.95 15.91
N TYR A 130 -2.53 -3.03 15.21
CA TYR A 130 -2.61 -3.53 13.84
C TYR A 130 -2.22 -2.49 12.76
N SER A 131 -1.68 -1.35 13.13
CA SER A 131 -1.23 -0.31 12.18
C SER A 131 -0.27 -0.87 11.13
N GLY A 132 0.64 -1.78 11.54
CA GLY A 132 1.59 -2.43 10.66
C GLY A 132 0.92 -3.24 9.53
N VAL A 133 -0.16 -3.95 9.84
CA VAL A 133 -0.94 -4.70 8.84
C VAL A 133 -1.53 -3.76 7.79
N CYS A 134 -2.19 -2.67 8.24
CA CYS A 134 -2.78 -1.69 7.33
C CYS A 134 -1.73 -1.02 6.45
N ILE A 135 -0.59 -0.61 7.02
CA ILE A 135 0.48 0.03 6.26
C ILE A 135 1.03 -0.90 5.17
N LEU A 136 1.28 -2.18 5.47
CA LEU A 136 1.76 -3.14 4.48
C LEU A 136 0.75 -3.34 3.33
N MET A 137 -0.54 -3.45 3.65
CA MET A 137 -1.60 -3.54 2.65
C MET A 137 -1.64 -2.32 1.74
N LEU A 138 -1.49 -1.12 2.31
CA LEU A 138 -1.49 0.14 1.56
C LEU A 138 -0.21 0.32 0.75
N LYS A 139 0.95 -0.14 1.24
CA LYS A 139 2.20 -0.14 0.48
C LYS A 139 2.15 -1.08 -0.73
N ALA A 140 1.43 -2.20 -0.65
CA ALA A 140 1.18 -3.04 -1.81
C ALA A 140 0.35 -2.31 -2.87
N LEU A 141 -0.74 -1.64 -2.46
CA LEU A 141 -1.56 -0.81 -3.34
C LEU A 141 -0.75 0.34 -3.96
N GLU A 142 0.04 1.04 -3.16
CA GLU A 142 0.88 2.15 -3.61
C GLU A 142 1.90 1.70 -4.66
N ALA A 143 2.60 0.60 -4.43
CA ALA A 143 3.59 0.07 -5.37
C ALA A 143 2.98 -0.28 -6.74
N GLU A 144 1.75 -0.79 -6.77
CA GLU A 144 1.04 -1.06 -8.03
C GLU A 144 0.59 0.21 -8.74
N LEU A 145 0.05 1.17 -8.00
CA LEU A 145 -0.42 2.43 -8.57
C LEU A 145 0.76 3.32 -9.00
N HIS A 146 1.84 3.35 -8.23
CA HIS A 146 3.07 4.04 -8.61
C HIS A 146 3.58 3.57 -9.97
N GLN A 147 3.70 2.25 -10.17
CA GLN A 147 4.13 1.73 -11.46
C GLN A 147 3.19 2.17 -12.59
N ARG A 148 1.87 1.97 -12.39
CA ARG A 148 0.90 2.13 -13.48
C ARG A 148 0.49 3.59 -13.73
N LEU A 149 0.28 4.38 -12.67
CA LEU A 149 -0.18 5.77 -12.81
C LEU A 149 0.95 6.78 -12.91
N PHE A 150 2.15 6.46 -12.40
CA PHE A 150 3.28 7.39 -12.50
C PHE A 150 4.29 6.93 -13.56
N CYS A 151 4.91 5.77 -13.37
CA CYS A 151 5.99 5.32 -14.24
C CYS A 151 5.50 5.07 -15.68
N ASP A 152 4.43 4.30 -15.85
CA ASP A 152 3.91 3.96 -17.17
C ASP A 152 3.29 5.18 -17.86
N TYR A 153 2.65 6.09 -17.11
CA TYR A 153 2.11 7.34 -17.67
C TYR A 153 3.24 8.30 -18.08
N SER A 154 4.28 8.44 -17.27
CA SER A 154 5.47 9.24 -17.62
C SER A 154 6.15 8.70 -18.88
N ALA A 155 6.31 7.37 -18.99
CA ALA A 155 6.88 6.73 -20.16
C ALA A 155 6.00 6.89 -21.40
N PHE A 156 4.67 6.83 -21.25
CA PHE A 156 3.71 7.10 -22.32
C PHE A 156 3.84 8.54 -22.82
N MET A 157 3.88 9.51 -21.92
CA MET A 157 4.04 10.92 -22.27
C MET A 157 5.37 11.18 -22.97
N GLU A 158 6.49 10.62 -22.46
CA GLU A 158 7.80 10.78 -23.09
C GLU A 158 7.83 10.24 -24.51
N LYS A 159 7.17 9.11 -24.75
CA LYS A 159 7.10 8.49 -26.08
C LYS A 159 6.31 9.34 -27.10
N HIS A 160 5.23 9.99 -26.65
CA HIS A 160 4.33 10.73 -27.53
C HIS A 160 4.62 12.22 -27.60
N HIS A 161 5.17 12.78 -26.52
CA HIS A 161 5.48 14.20 -26.32
C HIS A 161 6.82 14.32 -25.57
N PRO A 162 7.98 14.23 -26.27
CA PRO A 162 9.28 14.31 -25.62
C PRO A 162 9.40 15.57 -24.74
N PHE A 163 9.71 15.37 -23.45
CA PHE A 163 9.68 16.45 -22.46
C PHE A 163 10.57 17.63 -22.83
N ALA A 164 11.75 17.36 -23.40
CA ALA A 164 12.69 18.39 -23.80
C ALA A 164 12.10 19.38 -24.82
N ALA A 165 11.19 18.92 -25.69
CA ALA A 165 10.59 19.73 -26.75
C ALA A 165 9.17 20.20 -26.43
N GLU A 166 8.41 19.40 -25.67
CA GLU A 166 6.96 19.57 -25.53
C GLU A 166 6.48 19.55 -24.08
N ALA A 167 7.31 19.99 -23.13
CA ALA A 167 6.97 19.99 -21.70
C ALA A 167 5.64 20.68 -21.37
N ALA A 168 5.26 21.69 -22.12
CA ALA A 168 3.99 22.43 -21.95
C ALA A 168 2.74 21.56 -22.26
N ARG A 169 2.92 20.41 -22.93
CA ARG A 169 1.84 19.44 -23.21
C ARG A 169 1.70 18.36 -22.16
N TRP A 170 2.65 18.31 -21.20
CA TRP A 170 2.62 17.32 -20.14
C TRP A 170 1.55 17.68 -19.10
N PRO A 171 0.85 16.66 -18.55
CA PRO A 171 -0.15 16.90 -17.52
C PRO A 171 0.48 17.42 -16.23
N SER A 172 -0.27 18.25 -15.51
CA SER A 172 0.16 18.93 -14.29
C SER A 172 0.61 17.98 -13.17
N VAL A 173 0.11 16.75 -13.15
CA VAL A 173 0.52 15.71 -12.21
C VAL A 173 1.92 15.14 -12.48
N LEU A 174 2.46 15.33 -13.69
CA LEU A 174 3.77 14.83 -14.10
C LEU A 174 4.82 15.94 -14.28
N CYS A 175 4.41 17.20 -14.37
CA CYS A 175 5.34 18.33 -14.52
C CYS A 175 4.83 19.60 -13.86
N TYR A 176 5.75 20.53 -13.61
CA TYR A 176 5.45 21.83 -13.05
C TYR A 176 6.44 22.89 -13.56
N ARG A 177 6.11 24.17 -13.35
CA ARG A 177 7.06 25.26 -13.58
C ARG A 177 7.78 25.61 -12.27
N ASP A 178 9.12 25.66 -12.33
CA ASP A 178 9.93 26.14 -11.19
C ASP A 178 9.80 27.67 -11.03
N ASN A 179 10.35 28.20 -9.93
CA ASN A 179 10.32 29.65 -9.63
C ASN A 179 11.02 30.54 -10.69
N ARG A 180 11.72 29.91 -11.65
CA ARG A 180 12.35 30.61 -12.78
C ARG A 180 11.56 30.41 -14.08
N GLY A 181 10.33 29.88 -13.98
CA GLY A 181 9.43 29.63 -15.11
C GLY A 181 9.82 28.45 -15.99
N ARG A 182 10.81 27.63 -15.61
CA ARG A 182 11.27 26.47 -16.38
C ARG A 182 10.45 25.24 -16.06
N TRP A 183 10.12 24.48 -17.08
CA TRP A 183 9.45 23.20 -16.90
C TRP A 183 10.35 22.16 -16.19
N ARG A 184 9.79 21.45 -15.23
CA ARG A 184 10.42 20.38 -14.47
C ARG A 184 9.50 19.19 -14.40
N ARG A 185 10.06 17.98 -14.47
CA ARG A 185 9.32 16.76 -14.17
C ARG A 185 9.09 16.65 -12.67
N VAL A 186 7.96 16.11 -12.32
CA VAL A 186 7.71 15.67 -10.94
C VAL A 186 8.67 14.52 -10.66
N ALA A 187 9.40 14.60 -9.54
CA ALA A 187 10.29 13.52 -9.12
C ALA A 187 9.48 12.29 -8.69
N GLU A 188 10.01 11.10 -8.96
CA GLU A 188 9.35 9.82 -8.69
C GLU A 188 8.98 9.66 -7.21
N GLU A 189 9.85 10.15 -6.33
CA GLU A 189 9.68 10.12 -4.88
C GLU A 189 8.52 11.00 -4.36
N ARG A 190 7.91 11.78 -5.25
CA ARG A 190 6.72 12.60 -4.92
C ARG A 190 5.40 11.88 -5.14
N PHE A 191 5.43 10.69 -5.75
CA PHE A 191 4.22 9.89 -5.87
C PHE A 191 3.91 9.23 -4.53
N THR A 192 2.70 9.43 -4.06
CA THR A 192 2.15 8.82 -2.84
C THR A 192 0.70 8.43 -3.08
N LEU A 193 0.10 7.64 -2.19
CA LEU A 193 -1.34 7.36 -2.27
C LEU A 193 -2.18 8.65 -2.22
N GLY A 194 -1.72 9.68 -1.52
CA GLY A 194 -2.39 10.99 -1.48
C GLY A 194 -2.43 11.71 -2.83
N SER A 195 -1.49 11.41 -3.74
CA SER A 195 -1.47 12.00 -5.08
C SER A 195 -2.42 11.31 -6.08
N VAL A 196 -2.84 10.08 -5.81
CA VAL A 196 -3.68 9.27 -6.74
C VAL A 196 -4.98 9.97 -7.16
N PRO A 197 -5.74 10.64 -6.29
CA PRO A 197 -6.92 11.39 -6.70
C PRO A 197 -6.65 12.45 -7.77
N TYR A 198 -5.48 13.07 -7.77
CA TYR A 198 -5.05 14.03 -8.79
C TYR A 198 -4.70 13.31 -10.10
N PHE A 199 -3.98 12.18 -10.04
CA PHE A 199 -3.71 11.34 -11.22
C PHE A 199 -4.98 10.81 -11.87
N CYS A 200 -6.00 10.48 -11.09
CA CYS A 200 -7.30 10.03 -11.61
C CYS A 200 -8.25 11.19 -11.98
N ASN A 201 -7.82 12.43 -11.85
CA ASN A 201 -8.61 13.64 -12.07
C ASN A 201 -9.93 13.70 -11.26
N THR A 202 -9.94 13.07 -10.07
CA THR A 202 -11.05 13.17 -9.10
C THR A 202 -10.87 14.35 -8.17
N ARG A 203 -9.67 14.91 -8.12
CA ARG A 203 -9.31 16.19 -7.53
C ARG A 203 -8.50 16.99 -8.53
N VAL A 204 -8.75 18.30 -8.57
CA VAL A 204 -8.00 19.26 -9.38
C VAL A 204 -7.36 20.26 -8.43
N PRO A 205 -6.06 20.54 -8.55
CA PRO A 205 -5.43 21.60 -7.76
C PRO A 205 -6.05 22.96 -8.07
N GLU A 206 -6.30 23.80 -7.05
CA GLU A 206 -6.98 25.09 -7.18
C GLU A 206 -6.30 26.07 -8.16
N HIS A 207 -4.97 25.94 -8.34
CA HIS A 207 -4.19 26.78 -9.24
C HIS A 207 -4.22 26.36 -10.70
N ILE A 208 -4.88 25.26 -11.03
CA ILE A 208 -4.98 24.74 -12.40
C ILE A 208 -6.19 25.39 -13.11
N SER A 209 -5.95 26.03 -14.25
CA SER A 209 -7.03 26.58 -15.07
C SER A 209 -7.87 25.49 -15.74
N ASP A 210 -9.12 25.79 -16.10
CA ASP A 210 -10.01 24.87 -16.81
C ASP A 210 -9.40 24.33 -18.10
N ALA A 211 -8.70 25.18 -18.85
CA ALA A 211 -8.04 24.77 -20.09
C ALA A 211 -6.89 23.79 -19.83
N ALA A 212 -6.11 23.99 -18.77
CA ALA A 212 -5.05 23.06 -18.38
C ALA A 212 -5.63 21.73 -17.87
N ASN A 213 -6.70 21.78 -17.07
CA ASN A 213 -7.40 20.60 -16.58
C ASN A 213 -8.00 19.80 -17.76
N GLU A 214 -8.57 20.44 -18.75
CA GLU A 214 -9.07 19.77 -19.95
C GLU A 214 -7.93 19.11 -20.74
N GLN A 215 -6.76 19.73 -20.83
CA GLN A 215 -5.57 19.10 -21.42
C GLN A 215 -5.13 17.88 -20.63
N ASP A 216 -5.07 17.98 -19.28
CA ASP A 216 -4.72 16.87 -18.40
C ASP A 216 -5.68 15.68 -18.59
N ARG A 217 -6.98 15.96 -18.68
CA ARG A 217 -8.01 14.94 -18.95
C ARG A 217 -7.81 14.22 -20.27
N ARG A 218 -7.48 14.95 -21.35
CA ARG A 218 -7.23 14.34 -22.67
C ARG A 218 -6.00 13.45 -22.64
N CYS A 219 -4.91 13.90 -22.01
CA CYS A 219 -3.70 13.09 -21.85
C CYS A 219 -3.98 11.83 -21.05
N LEU A 220 -4.68 11.95 -19.93
CA LEU A 220 -5.04 10.83 -19.06
C LEU A 220 -5.94 9.82 -19.81
N LEU A 221 -6.95 10.28 -20.52
CA LEU A 221 -7.85 9.41 -21.29
C LEU A 221 -7.09 8.66 -22.39
N SER A 222 -6.20 9.36 -23.10
CA SER A 222 -5.37 8.74 -24.16
C SER A 222 -4.46 7.66 -23.56
N PHE A 223 -3.79 7.93 -22.46
CA PHE A 223 -2.99 6.96 -21.71
C PHE A 223 -3.82 5.79 -21.21
N ALA A 224 -4.94 6.07 -20.54
CA ALA A 224 -5.79 5.05 -19.95
C ALA A 224 -6.35 4.08 -21.01
N LYS A 225 -6.75 4.59 -22.17
CA LYS A 225 -7.26 3.80 -23.30
C LYS A 225 -6.19 2.91 -23.95
N GLN A 226 -4.95 3.39 -24.00
CA GLN A 226 -3.89 2.70 -24.74
C GLN A 226 -3.03 1.78 -23.86
N LYS A 227 -2.90 2.09 -22.57
CA LYS A 227 -1.91 1.46 -21.68
C LYS A 227 -2.43 1.01 -20.32
N LEU A 228 -3.30 1.81 -19.67
CA LEU A 228 -3.68 1.53 -18.29
C LEU A 228 -4.72 0.42 -18.18
N PHE A 229 -5.77 0.48 -18.99
CA PHE A 229 -6.87 -0.48 -18.93
C PHE A 229 -6.85 -1.47 -20.08
N ARG A 230 -7.56 -2.57 -19.92
CA ARG A 230 -7.76 -3.57 -20.96
C ARG A 230 -8.41 -2.92 -22.19
N LYS A 231 -8.06 -3.42 -23.36
CA LYS A 231 -8.60 -2.93 -24.63
C LYS A 231 -10.11 -3.12 -24.72
N GLY A 232 -10.77 -2.21 -25.40
CA GLY A 232 -12.20 -2.30 -25.72
C GLY A 232 -13.15 -1.61 -24.76
N LEU A 233 -12.64 -0.94 -23.71
CA LEU A 233 -13.49 -0.12 -22.83
C LEU A 233 -13.92 1.16 -23.54
N SER A 234 -15.19 1.56 -23.32
CA SER A 234 -15.69 2.88 -23.72
C SER A 234 -15.05 3.98 -22.87
N GLU A 235 -15.06 5.21 -23.35
CA GLU A 235 -14.54 6.36 -22.63
C GLU A 235 -15.25 6.58 -21.30
N ASP A 236 -16.58 6.42 -21.29
CA ASP A 236 -17.37 6.53 -20.06
C ASP A 236 -16.93 5.48 -19.02
N LYS A 237 -16.69 4.23 -19.46
CA LYS A 237 -16.21 3.17 -18.55
C LYS A 237 -14.82 3.44 -18.03
N ILE A 238 -13.93 4.01 -18.84
CA ILE A 238 -12.61 4.44 -18.41
C ILE A 238 -12.72 5.51 -17.32
N TRP A 239 -13.58 6.53 -17.51
CA TRP A 239 -13.80 7.58 -16.52
C TRP A 239 -14.45 7.04 -15.24
N GLU A 240 -15.39 6.12 -15.35
CA GLU A 240 -15.97 5.43 -14.19
C GLU A 240 -14.88 4.71 -13.40
N ASN A 241 -14.01 3.94 -14.08
CA ASN A 241 -12.91 3.21 -13.45
C ASN A 241 -11.89 4.16 -12.78
N LEU A 242 -11.46 5.23 -13.47
CA LEU A 242 -10.57 6.24 -12.89
C LEU A 242 -11.19 6.90 -11.65
N THR A 243 -12.46 7.28 -11.76
CA THR A 243 -13.20 7.88 -10.63
C THR A 243 -13.27 6.94 -9.44
N ARG A 244 -13.53 5.66 -9.68
CA ARG A 244 -13.55 4.64 -8.64
C ARG A 244 -12.19 4.50 -7.98
N ILE A 245 -11.11 4.37 -8.76
CA ILE A 245 -9.73 4.28 -8.24
C ILE A 245 -9.43 5.48 -7.33
N GLY A 246 -9.65 6.71 -7.82
CA GLY A 246 -9.37 7.93 -7.05
C GLY A 246 -10.12 7.99 -5.74
N LYS A 247 -11.44 7.66 -5.74
CA LYS A 247 -12.29 7.67 -4.53
C LYS A 247 -11.92 6.55 -3.55
N ASP A 248 -11.68 5.34 -4.04
CA ASP A 248 -11.34 4.20 -3.19
C ASP A 248 -9.98 4.41 -2.51
N VAL A 249 -8.98 4.91 -3.25
CA VAL A 249 -7.67 5.24 -2.70
C VAL A 249 -7.75 6.38 -1.68
N GLU A 250 -8.50 7.44 -1.97
CA GLU A 250 -8.71 8.53 -1.02
C GLU A 250 -9.34 8.02 0.28
N ARG A 251 -10.33 7.12 0.18
CA ARG A 251 -11.01 6.52 1.33
C ARG A 251 -10.04 5.74 2.22
N VAL A 252 -9.22 4.84 1.63
CA VAL A 252 -8.28 4.02 2.42
C VAL A 252 -7.15 4.84 3.01
N THR A 253 -6.66 5.84 2.27
CA THR A 253 -5.61 6.75 2.76
C THR A 253 -6.09 7.49 4.01
N LYS A 254 -7.26 8.11 3.95
CA LYS A 254 -7.84 8.83 5.09
C LYS A 254 -8.16 7.92 6.27
N ARG A 255 -8.74 6.74 5.99
CA ARG A 255 -9.26 5.86 7.04
C ARG A 255 -8.17 5.07 7.75
N TYR A 256 -7.14 4.61 7.04
CA TYR A 256 -6.16 3.69 7.59
C TYR A 256 -4.75 4.26 7.63
N ARG A 257 -4.21 4.81 6.53
CA ARG A 257 -2.83 5.29 6.48
C ARG A 257 -2.59 6.43 7.47
N ASN A 258 -3.45 7.46 7.41
CA ASN A 258 -3.29 8.62 8.28
C ASN A 258 -3.47 8.24 9.74
N ARG A 259 -4.42 7.35 10.05
CA ARG A 259 -4.63 6.86 11.41
C ARG A 259 -3.50 5.99 11.93
N ALA A 260 -2.94 5.11 11.09
CA ALA A 260 -1.81 4.26 11.45
C ALA A 260 -0.57 5.06 11.91
N ALA A 261 -0.43 6.31 11.45
CA ALA A 261 0.65 7.21 11.82
C ALA A 261 0.41 7.97 13.14
N HIS A 262 -0.78 7.88 13.73
CA HIS A 262 -1.12 8.49 15.01
C HIS A 262 -1.05 7.46 16.16
N ILE A 263 -0.86 7.94 17.41
CA ILE A 263 -0.77 7.11 18.63
C ILE A 263 -2.05 6.26 18.87
N ASN A 264 -3.15 6.60 18.21
CA ASN A 264 -4.38 5.81 18.31
C ASN A 264 -4.23 4.51 17.52
N ALA A 265 -3.86 3.44 18.21
CA ALA A 265 -3.70 2.12 17.67
C ALA A 265 -4.89 1.70 16.75
N ILE A 266 -4.60 1.12 15.61
CA ILE A 266 -5.59 0.45 14.79
C ILE A 266 -5.95 -0.87 15.46
N ARG A 267 -7.24 -1.08 15.74
CA ARG A 267 -7.74 -2.28 16.37
C ARG A 267 -7.86 -3.43 15.37
N HIS A 268 -7.93 -4.65 15.87
CA HIS A 268 -8.13 -5.88 15.10
C HIS A 268 -9.24 -5.74 14.04
N GLN A 269 -10.44 -5.29 14.46
CA GLN A 269 -11.58 -5.16 13.55
C GLN A 269 -11.31 -4.16 12.41
N GLU A 270 -10.64 -3.05 12.68
CA GLU A 270 -10.32 -2.04 11.67
C GLU A 270 -9.30 -2.55 10.65
N ALA A 271 -8.32 -3.34 11.10
CA ALA A 271 -7.37 -4.00 10.20
C ALA A 271 -8.08 -5.06 9.34
N ARG A 272 -9.00 -5.83 9.92
CA ARG A 272 -9.83 -6.76 9.16
C ARG A 272 -10.67 -6.03 8.10
N GLU A 273 -11.32 -4.92 8.46
CA GLU A 273 -12.05 -4.09 7.49
C GLU A 273 -11.15 -3.54 6.37
N CYS A 274 -9.88 -3.22 6.66
CA CYS A 274 -8.91 -2.83 5.64
C CYS A 274 -8.61 -3.98 4.66
N MET A 275 -8.39 -5.18 5.19
CA MET A 275 -8.17 -6.38 4.38
C MET A 275 -9.40 -6.74 3.55
N ASP A 276 -10.60 -6.70 4.15
CA ASP A 276 -11.87 -6.93 3.48
C ASP A 276 -12.09 -5.94 2.33
N PHE A 277 -11.79 -4.67 2.56
CA PHE A 277 -11.91 -3.64 1.55
C PHE A 277 -10.96 -3.88 0.36
N LEU A 278 -9.70 -4.17 0.63
CA LEU A 278 -8.68 -4.28 -0.41
C LEU A 278 -8.67 -5.66 -1.12
N ILE A 279 -8.91 -6.76 -0.38
CA ILE A 279 -8.64 -8.12 -0.85
C ILE A 279 -9.85 -9.06 -0.73
N ASP A 280 -10.45 -9.16 0.48
CA ASP A 280 -11.28 -10.34 0.79
C ASP A 280 -12.75 -10.17 0.39
N VAL A 281 -13.37 -8.98 0.57
CA VAL A 281 -14.81 -8.74 0.36
C VAL A 281 -15.05 -7.76 -0.79
N GLN A 282 -14.64 -6.49 -0.66
CA GLN A 282 -14.83 -5.46 -1.69
C GLN A 282 -13.79 -5.57 -2.81
N GLN A 283 -12.67 -6.22 -2.52
CA GLN A 283 -11.66 -6.63 -3.48
C GLN A 283 -11.12 -5.48 -4.35
N VAL A 284 -10.93 -4.29 -3.78
CA VAL A 284 -10.56 -3.09 -4.55
C VAL A 284 -9.24 -3.29 -5.30
N LEU A 285 -8.19 -3.81 -4.64
CA LEU A 285 -6.90 -4.08 -5.30
C LEU A 285 -7.02 -5.23 -6.31
N VAL A 286 -7.78 -6.28 -5.97
CA VAL A 286 -8.03 -7.42 -6.89
C VAL A 286 -8.76 -6.95 -8.13
N TRP A 287 -9.80 -6.10 -7.97
CA TRP A 287 -10.53 -5.50 -9.08
C TRP A 287 -9.62 -4.61 -9.95
N MET A 288 -8.82 -3.74 -9.34
CA MET A 288 -7.85 -2.92 -10.08
C MET A 288 -6.93 -3.78 -10.94
N MET A 289 -6.41 -4.89 -10.39
CA MET A 289 -5.53 -5.79 -11.14
C MET A 289 -6.23 -6.51 -12.29
N ARG A 290 -7.54 -6.74 -12.19
CA ARG A 290 -8.36 -7.28 -13.29
C ARG A 290 -8.58 -6.26 -14.40
N GLU A 291 -8.84 -4.99 -14.05
CA GLU A 291 -9.15 -3.93 -15.02
C GLU A 291 -7.90 -3.41 -15.72
N PHE A 292 -6.75 -3.40 -15.07
CA PHE A 292 -5.50 -2.97 -15.70
C PHE A 292 -5.08 -3.89 -16.86
N ALA A 293 -4.36 -3.30 -17.84
CA ALA A 293 -3.84 -3.99 -19.02
C ALA A 293 -2.71 -4.97 -18.72
#